data_e3e9b9e0796d766fb601200b4b3da0e1
#
_entry.id   e3e9b9e0796d766fb601200b4b3da0e1
#
_cell.length_a   1.000
_cell.length_b   1.000
_cell.length_c   1.000
_cell.angle_alpha   90.00
_cell.angle_beta   90.00
_cell.angle_gamma   90.00
#
_symmetry.space_group_name_H-M   'P 1'
#
loop_
_entity.id
_entity.type
_entity.pdbx_description
1 polymer ?
#
loop_
_entity_poly.entity_id
_entity_poly.type
_entity_poly.pdbx_seq_one_letter_code
_entity_poly.pdbx_strand_id
1 'polypeptide(L)'
;VFNLLQLAFTLAFTAGGIVYALVLLAITRDADRMLRMGGWMWSPVLFRGAGAKVIVEGRERVDWSKNYLFVSNHQSIIDICALFYALPVPLRFLLKEEMLKVPFVNWYARATGMLFLDRDSRRAGALVRRQAAALLREGKQLCLFPEGTRSRTGALLPFKAGLLQAAIDAGVQVVPVALDGCGKVLPVDGLFRVRPGIIRVRIGTPIAVTGPDAPDRQQLTEQAHKAVAAMLQPRI
;
A
#
# COMPACT_ATOMS: atom_id res chain seq x y z
N VAL A 1 25.79 6.36 -13.76
CA VAL A 1 25.19 5.99 -15.06
C VAL A 1 24.11 4.93 -14.88
N PHE A 2 24.40 3.84 -14.14
CA PHE A 2 23.41 2.77 -13.92
C PHE A 2 22.09 3.26 -13.31
N ASN A 3 22.12 4.13 -12.31
CA ASN A 3 20.91 4.65 -11.67
C ASN A 3 20.06 5.53 -12.60
N LEU A 4 20.65 6.25 -13.54
CA LEU A 4 19.91 7.02 -14.51
C LEU A 4 19.20 6.12 -15.53
N LEU A 5 19.86 5.08 -16.01
CA LEU A 5 19.25 4.08 -16.90
C LEU A 5 18.12 3.33 -16.18
N GLN A 6 18.36 2.97 -14.93
CA GLN A 6 17.35 2.33 -14.10
C GLN A 6 16.13 3.24 -13.86
N LEU A 7 16.36 4.52 -13.62
CA LEU A 7 15.29 5.51 -13.47
C LEU A 7 14.51 5.64 -14.77
N ALA A 8 15.20 5.82 -15.90
CA ALA A 8 14.57 5.96 -17.22
C ALA A 8 13.74 4.72 -17.57
N PHE A 9 14.30 3.51 -17.32
CA PHE A 9 13.57 2.25 -17.48
C PHE A 9 12.32 2.21 -16.60
N THR A 10 12.45 2.52 -15.30
CA THR A 10 11.33 2.51 -14.34
C THR A 10 10.21 3.46 -14.79
N LEU A 11 10.56 4.68 -15.17
CA LEU A 11 9.60 5.69 -15.63
C LEU A 11 8.92 5.26 -16.94
N ALA A 12 9.68 4.82 -17.94
CA ALA A 12 9.15 4.39 -19.23
C ALA A 12 8.25 3.14 -19.08
N PHE A 13 8.71 2.14 -18.32
CA PHE A 13 7.95 0.92 -18.08
C PHE A 13 6.66 1.20 -17.28
N THR A 14 6.72 2.07 -16.27
CA THR A 14 5.54 2.45 -15.48
C THR A 14 4.55 3.25 -16.32
N ALA A 15 5.01 4.24 -17.09
CA ALA A 15 4.15 5.03 -17.97
C ALA A 15 3.49 4.14 -19.04
N GLY A 16 4.26 3.29 -19.71
CA GLY A 16 3.73 2.33 -20.69
C GLY A 16 2.74 1.35 -20.09
N GLY A 17 3.03 0.83 -18.90
CA GLY A 17 2.13 -0.04 -18.15
C GLY A 17 0.81 0.65 -17.76
N ILE A 18 0.87 1.92 -17.37
CA ILE A 18 -0.33 2.73 -17.08
C ILE A 18 -1.16 2.95 -18.35
N VAL A 19 -0.54 3.34 -19.47
CA VAL A 19 -1.25 3.50 -20.74
C VAL A 19 -1.94 2.21 -21.15
N TYR A 20 -1.22 1.09 -21.08
CA TYR A 20 -1.80 -0.24 -21.37
C TYR A 20 -2.98 -0.57 -20.43
N ALA A 21 -2.83 -0.31 -19.13
CA ALA A 21 -3.91 -0.52 -18.17
C ALA A 21 -5.13 0.35 -18.46
N LEU A 22 -4.95 1.63 -18.82
CA LEU A 22 -6.04 2.54 -19.16
C LEU A 22 -6.77 2.12 -20.44
N VAL A 23 -6.05 1.64 -21.46
CA VAL A 23 -6.65 1.09 -22.69
C VAL A 23 -7.47 -0.15 -22.36
N LEU A 24 -6.93 -1.08 -21.57
CA LEU A 24 -7.68 -2.25 -21.12
C LEU A 24 -8.91 -1.86 -20.28
N LEU A 25 -8.79 -0.87 -19.41
CA LEU A 25 -9.92 -0.38 -18.62
C LEU A 25 -11.02 0.20 -19.52
N ALA A 26 -10.68 0.95 -20.55
CA ALA A 26 -11.65 1.47 -21.51
C ALA A 26 -12.41 0.35 -22.25
N ILE A 27 -11.73 -0.77 -22.52
CA ILE A 27 -12.31 -1.95 -23.18
C ILE A 27 -13.12 -2.80 -22.21
N THR A 28 -12.55 -3.12 -21.04
CA THR A 28 -13.12 -4.12 -20.12
C THR A 28 -14.04 -3.52 -19.06
N ARG A 29 -13.89 -2.23 -18.78
CA ARG A 29 -14.54 -1.49 -17.67
C ARG A 29 -14.32 -2.11 -16.29
N ASP A 30 -13.24 -2.89 -16.13
CA ASP A 30 -12.87 -3.60 -14.92
C ASP A 30 -11.61 -3.00 -14.27
N ALA A 31 -11.82 -2.05 -13.35
CA ALA A 31 -10.73 -1.42 -12.60
C ALA A 31 -9.98 -2.40 -11.68
N ASP A 32 -10.66 -3.41 -11.15
CA ASP A 32 -10.04 -4.39 -10.25
C ASP A 32 -9.05 -5.27 -11.01
N ARG A 33 -9.32 -5.58 -12.27
CA ARG A 33 -8.37 -6.27 -13.15
C ARG A 33 -7.09 -5.44 -13.36
N MET A 34 -7.23 -4.12 -13.55
CA MET A 34 -6.07 -3.23 -13.72
C MET A 34 -5.21 -3.17 -12.46
N LEU A 35 -5.84 -3.12 -11.29
CA LEU A 35 -5.12 -3.14 -10.01
C LEU A 35 -4.37 -4.45 -9.80
N ARG A 36 -4.95 -5.60 -10.16
CA ARG A 36 -4.27 -6.91 -10.09
C ARG A 36 -3.03 -6.98 -10.97
N MET A 37 -3.02 -6.30 -12.13
CA MET A 37 -1.84 -6.23 -13.01
C MET A 37 -0.62 -5.62 -12.31
N GLY A 38 -0.82 -4.73 -11.34
CA GLY A 38 0.25 -4.20 -10.51
C GLY A 38 1.06 -5.30 -9.82
N GLY A 39 0.39 -6.36 -9.36
CA GLY A 39 1.02 -7.49 -8.67
C GLY A 39 1.75 -8.47 -9.58
N TRP A 40 1.14 -8.89 -10.69
CA TRP A 40 1.69 -9.96 -11.52
C TRP A 40 2.54 -9.46 -12.70
N MET A 41 2.39 -8.24 -13.15
CA MET A 41 3.14 -7.68 -14.29
C MET A 41 4.12 -6.59 -13.84
N TRP A 42 3.61 -5.51 -13.23
CA TRP A 42 4.40 -4.31 -12.94
C TRP A 42 5.47 -4.54 -11.87
N SER A 43 5.07 -5.04 -10.69
CA SER A 43 5.96 -5.21 -9.55
C SER A 43 7.10 -6.22 -9.80
N PRO A 44 6.86 -7.42 -10.39
CA PRO A 44 7.94 -8.39 -10.65
C PRO A 44 9.03 -7.85 -11.58
N VAL A 45 8.65 -7.06 -12.59
CA VAL A 45 9.61 -6.48 -13.54
C VAL A 45 10.46 -5.43 -12.84
N LEU A 46 9.85 -4.55 -12.03
CA LEU A 46 10.59 -3.55 -11.26
C LEU A 46 11.55 -4.17 -10.26
N PHE A 47 11.14 -5.25 -9.55
CA PHE A 47 12.03 -5.95 -8.62
C PHE A 47 13.19 -6.63 -9.32
N ARG A 48 12.96 -7.28 -10.46
CA ARG A 48 14.06 -7.85 -11.27
C ARG A 48 15.03 -6.77 -11.74
N GLY A 49 14.49 -5.67 -12.26
CA GLY A 49 15.30 -4.52 -12.66
C GLY A 49 16.10 -3.90 -11.51
N ALA A 50 15.58 -3.93 -10.29
CA ALA A 50 16.26 -3.47 -9.08
C ALA A 50 17.27 -4.49 -8.51
N GLY A 51 17.32 -5.73 -9.01
CA GLY A 51 18.06 -6.82 -8.38
C GLY A 51 17.52 -7.18 -6.99
N ALA A 52 16.24 -6.92 -6.74
CA ALA A 52 15.60 -7.16 -5.45
C ALA A 52 14.86 -8.50 -5.44
N LYS A 53 15.07 -9.27 -4.35
CA LYS A 53 14.32 -10.49 -4.07
C LYS A 53 13.21 -10.19 -3.07
N VAL A 54 11.96 -10.55 -3.38
CA VAL A 54 10.83 -10.39 -2.48
C VAL A 54 10.48 -11.73 -1.85
N ILE A 55 10.38 -11.75 -0.52
CA ILE A 55 9.96 -12.90 0.29
C ILE A 55 8.64 -12.51 0.96
N VAL A 56 7.62 -13.33 0.76
CA VAL A 56 6.27 -13.09 1.34
C VAL A 56 5.94 -14.20 2.32
N GLU A 57 5.53 -13.81 3.52
CA GLU A 57 5.16 -14.71 4.62
C GLU A 57 3.75 -14.35 5.13
N GLY A 58 2.98 -15.34 5.55
CA GLY A 58 1.68 -15.14 6.22
C GLY A 58 0.48 -15.00 5.29
N ARG A 59 0.60 -15.30 4.00
CA ARG A 59 -0.55 -15.31 3.06
C ARG A 59 -1.66 -16.26 3.52
N GLU A 60 -1.31 -17.34 4.16
CA GLU A 60 -2.21 -18.37 4.68
C GLU A 60 -3.08 -17.89 5.86
N ARG A 61 -2.77 -16.75 6.46
CA ARG A 61 -3.49 -16.18 7.61
C ARG A 61 -4.73 -15.39 7.20
N VAL A 62 -4.89 -15.11 5.92
CA VAL A 62 -5.92 -14.22 5.39
C VAL A 62 -6.85 -14.98 4.47
N ASP A 63 -8.14 -14.85 4.71
CA ASP A 63 -9.19 -15.35 3.81
C ASP A 63 -9.37 -14.37 2.64
N TRP A 64 -8.74 -14.66 1.52
CA TRP A 64 -8.72 -13.78 0.34
C TRP A 64 -10.07 -13.65 -0.38
N SER A 65 -11.10 -14.33 0.07
CA SER A 65 -12.48 -14.16 -0.42
C SER A 65 -13.18 -12.93 0.19
N LYS A 66 -12.63 -12.40 1.30
CA LYS A 66 -13.14 -11.22 2.02
C LYS A 66 -12.39 -9.97 1.61
N ASN A 67 -12.97 -8.82 1.93
CA ASN A 67 -12.28 -7.54 1.80
C ASN A 67 -11.74 -7.05 3.14
N TYR A 68 -10.67 -6.28 3.08
CA TYR A 68 -9.91 -5.83 4.23
C TYR A 68 -9.42 -4.39 4.07
N LEU A 69 -9.19 -3.75 5.22
CA LEU A 69 -8.30 -2.60 5.31
C LEU A 69 -6.90 -3.11 5.67
N PHE A 70 -5.96 -3.04 4.73
CA PHE A 70 -4.56 -3.32 5.01
C PHE A 70 -3.87 -2.09 5.60
N VAL A 71 -3.03 -2.29 6.61
CA VAL A 71 -2.20 -1.23 7.19
C VAL A 71 -0.75 -1.66 7.24
N SER A 72 0.15 -0.79 6.81
CA SER A 72 1.58 -1.11 6.72
C SER A 72 2.46 0.05 7.16
N ASN A 73 3.68 -0.26 7.62
CA ASN A 73 4.74 0.72 7.75
C ASN A 73 5.19 1.24 6.38
N HIS A 74 5.82 2.43 6.34
CA HIS A 74 6.20 3.09 5.11
C HIS A 74 7.66 3.54 5.12
N GLN A 75 8.48 2.95 4.25
CA GLN A 75 9.92 3.21 4.18
C GLN A 75 10.37 3.74 2.82
N SER A 76 9.60 3.46 1.76
CA SER A 76 10.04 3.75 0.39
C SER A 76 8.85 3.84 -0.57
N ILE A 77 9.05 4.44 -1.73
CA ILE A 77 8.05 4.37 -2.80
C ILE A 77 7.87 2.94 -3.34
N ILE A 78 8.90 2.08 -3.19
CA ILE A 78 8.84 0.67 -3.61
C ILE A 78 7.93 -0.18 -2.71
N ASP A 79 7.49 0.34 -1.55
CA ASP A 79 6.51 -0.32 -0.68
C ASP A 79 5.20 -0.63 -1.41
N ILE A 80 4.76 0.28 -2.29
CA ILE A 80 3.57 0.09 -3.12
C ILE A 80 3.74 -1.12 -4.04
N CYS A 81 4.93 -1.26 -4.66
CA CYS A 81 5.25 -2.43 -5.48
C CYS A 81 5.25 -3.71 -4.64
N ALA A 82 5.84 -3.67 -3.43
CA ALA A 82 5.91 -4.82 -2.53
C ALA A 82 4.52 -5.29 -2.09
N LEU A 83 3.61 -4.37 -1.80
CA LEU A 83 2.23 -4.68 -1.44
C LEU A 83 1.44 -5.23 -2.61
N PHE A 84 1.55 -4.65 -3.82
CA PHE A 84 0.92 -5.22 -5.02
C PHE A 84 1.43 -6.65 -5.31
N TYR A 85 2.73 -6.90 -5.12
CA TYR A 85 3.32 -8.23 -5.31
C TYR A 85 2.84 -9.24 -4.27
N ALA A 86 2.75 -8.81 -3.00
CA ALA A 86 2.46 -9.70 -1.89
C ALA A 86 0.98 -10.03 -1.73
N LEU A 87 0.09 -9.08 -2.02
CA LEU A 87 -1.35 -9.19 -1.76
C LEU A 87 -2.09 -9.53 -3.06
N PRO A 88 -2.70 -10.73 -3.19
CA PRO A 88 -3.31 -11.20 -4.43
C PRO A 88 -4.71 -10.59 -4.68
N VAL A 89 -4.89 -9.32 -4.34
CA VAL A 89 -6.18 -8.61 -4.39
C VAL A 89 -6.06 -7.28 -5.14
N PRO A 90 -7.17 -6.72 -5.67
CA PRO A 90 -7.17 -5.43 -6.35
C PRO A 90 -7.01 -4.29 -5.32
N LEU A 91 -5.78 -3.95 -5.01
CA LEU A 91 -5.42 -3.08 -3.90
C LEU A 91 -5.51 -1.60 -4.30
N ARG A 92 -6.27 -0.81 -3.54
CA ARG A 92 -6.31 0.64 -3.65
C ARG A 92 -5.47 1.27 -2.55
N PHE A 93 -4.91 2.44 -2.84
CA PHE A 93 -4.09 3.19 -1.88
C PHE A 93 -4.69 4.56 -1.60
N LEU A 94 -4.34 5.07 -0.42
CA LEU A 94 -4.49 6.47 -0.10
C LEU A 94 -3.21 7.22 -0.50
N LEU A 95 -3.32 8.10 -1.46
CA LEU A 95 -2.23 8.88 -2.02
C LEU A 95 -2.23 10.30 -1.46
N LYS A 96 -1.05 10.92 -1.45
CA LYS A 96 -0.93 12.35 -1.16
C LYS A 96 -1.53 13.15 -2.33
N GLU A 97 -2.23 14.25 -2.04
CA GLU A 97 -2.94 15.06 -3.05
C GLU A 97 -2.01 15.55 -4.16
N GLU A 98 -0.74 15.83 -3.86
CA GLU A 98 0.23 16.27 -4.87
C GLU A 98 0.47 15.22 -5.97
N MET A 99 0.13 13.97 -5.75
CA MET A 99 0.17 12.93 -6.79
C MET A 99 -0.83 13.20 -7.93
N LEU A 100 -1.83 14.06 -7.69
CA LEU A 100 -2.72 14.57 -8.75
C LEU A 100 -1.97 15.38 -9.82
N LYS A 101 -0.81 15.94 -9.48
CA LYS A 101 0.04 16.71 -10.40
C LYS A 101 0.97 15.83 -11.24
N VAL A 102 1.08 14.54 -10.92
CA VAL A 102 1.96 13.60 -11.64
C VAL A 102 1.19 12.98 -12.82
N PRO A 103 1.55 13.27 -14.06
CA PRO A 103 0.91 12.65 -15.23
C PRO A 103 0.97 11.13 -15.16
N PHE A 104 0.12 10.45 -15.90
CA PHE A 104 -0.07 9.00 -15.89
C PHE A 104 -0.53 8.45 -14.53
N VAL A 105 0.20 8.75 -13.43
CA VAL A 105 -0.17 8.28 -12.07
C VAL A 105 -1.54 8.82 -11.66
N ASN A 106 -1.79 10.13 -11.89
CA ASN A 106 -3.09 10.74 -11.63
C ASN A 106 -4.20 10.07 -12.44
N TRP A 107 -4.00 9.85 -13.73
CA TRP A 107 -5.01 9.22 -14.58
C TRP A 107 -5.34 7.79 -14.12
N TYR A 108 -4.30 6.99 -13.85
CA TYR A 108 -4.47 5.64 -13.35
C TYR A 108 -5.15 5.61 -11.98
N ALA A 109 -4.71 6.45 -11.04
CA ALA A 109 -5.24 6.47 -9.68
C ALA A 109 -6.72 6.87 -9.66
N ARG A 110 -7.12 7.88 -10.43
CA ARG A 110 -8.54 8.27 -10.58
C ARG A 110 -9.36 7.16 -11.22
N ALA A 111 -8.87 6.59 -12.31
CA ALA A 111 -9.56 5.56 -13.06
C ALA A 111 -9.76 4.25 -12.27
N THR A 112 -8.86 3.95 -11.32
CA THR A 112 -8.92 2.75 -10.47
C THR A 112 -9.53 2.99 -9.09
N GLY A 113 -9.97 4.21 -8.79
CA GLY A 113 -10.66 4.55 -7.54
C GLY A 113 -9.72 4.64 -6.34
N MET A 114 -8.47 5.06 -6.53
CA MET A 114 -7.59 5.42 -5.41
C MET A 114 -8.07 6.71 -4.72
N LEU A 115 -7.80 6.83 -3.45
CA LEU A 115 -8.15 8.00 -2.66
C LEU A 115 -7.00 9.01 -2.62
N PHE A 116 -7.33 10.29 -2.47
CA PHE A 116 -6.36 11.37 -2.33
C PHE A 116 -6.62 12.14 -1.04
N LEU A 117 -5.56 12.47 -0.32
CA LEU A 117 -5.62 13.19 0.95
C LEU A 117 -4.70 14.40 0.94
N ASP A 118 -5.29 15.56 1.16
CA ASP A 118 -4.58 16.72 1.69
C ASP A 118 -4.33 16.48 3.19
N ARG A 119 -3.06 16.28 3.56
CA ARG A 119 -2.66 15.93 4.93
C ARG A 119 -2.73 17.10 5.89
N ASP A 120 -2.81 18.31 5.39
CA ASP A 120 -2.81 19.55 6.17
C ASP A 120 -4.24 20.00 6.50
N SER A 121 -5.25 19.38 5.88
CA SER A 121 -6.66 19.71 6.07
C SER A 121 -7.40 18.66 6.91
N ARG A 122 -7.85 19.05 8.13
CA ARG A 122 -8.71 18.20 8.97
C ARG A 122 -10.03 17.83 8.29
N ARG A 123 -10.60 18.78 7.52
CA ARG A 123 -11.85 18.58 6.78
C ARG A 123 -11.69 17.55 5.68
N ALA A 124 -10.57 17.60 4.94
CA ALA A 124 -10.22 16.60 3.95
C ALA A 124 -10.06 15.20 4.58
N GLY A 125 -9.45 15.10 5.75
CA GLY A 125 -9.32 13.84 6.47
C GLY A 125 -10.66 13.19 6.83
N ALA A 126 -11.67 13.96 7.23
CA ALA A 126 -13.00 13.44 7.52
C ALA A 126 -13.73 12.96 6.24
N LEU A 127 -13.57 13.69 5.13
CA LEU A 127 -14.14 13.30 3.84
C LEU A 127 -13.54 12.00 3.34
N VAL A 128 -12.21 11.90 3.32
CA VAL A 128 -11.49 10.71 2.87
C VAL A 128 -11.81 9.49 3.72
N ARG A 129 -11.97 9.65 5.04
CA ARG A 129 -12.44 8.57 5.91
C ARG A 129 -13.80 8.02 5.46
N ARG A 130 -14.76 8.91 5.15
CA ARG A 130 -16.09 8.49 4.66
C ARG A 130 -15.98 7.76 3.32
N GLN A 131 -15.16 8.26 2.40
CA GLN A 131 -14.91 7.61 1.11
C GLN A 131 -14.25 6.24 1.29
N ALA A 132 -13.27 6.12 2.19
CA ALA A 132 -12.63 4.86 2.52
C ALA A 132 -13.63 3.84 3.08
N ALA A 133 -14.50 4.26 4.02
CA ALA A 133 -15.54 3.40 4.56
C ALA A 133 -16.56 2.97 3.49
N ALA A 134 -16.91 3.84 2.57
CA ALA A 134 -17.81 3.50 1.45
C ALA A 134 -17.19 2.44 0.54
N LEU A 135 -15.92 2.62 0.11
CA LEU A 135 -15.20 1.63 -0.70
C LEU A 135 -15.11 0.27 0.00
N LEU A 136 -14.84 0.26 1.30
CA LEU A 136 -14.77 -0.98 2.08
C LEU A 136 -16.14 -1.68 2.14
N ARG A 137 -17.26 -0.93 2.29
CA ARG A 137 -18.62 -1.52 2.25
C ARG A 137 -18.98 -2.08 0.87
N GLU A 138 -18.43 -1.50 -0.20
CA GLU A 138 -18.56 -1.99 -1.58
C GLU A 138 -17.69 -3.24 -1.87
N GLY A 139 -17.04 -3.81 -0.86
CA GLY A 139 -16.17 -4.98 -1.03
C GLY A 139 -14.79 -4.67 -1.61
N LYS A 140 -14.39 -3.39 -1.67
CA LYS A 140 -13.10 -3.01 -2.22
C LYS A 140 -11.99 -3.17 -1.19
N GLN A 141 -10.77 -3.46 -1.67
CA GLN A 141 -9.57 -3.58 -0.85
C GLN A 141 -8.87 -2.22 -0.76
N LEU A 142 -8.48 -1.83 0.44
CA LEU A 142 -7.78 -0.56 0.67
C LEU A 142 -6.51 -0.79 1.49
N CYS A 143 -5.43 -0.11 1.15
CA CYS A 143 -4.20 -0.11 1.93
C CYS A 143 -3.82 1.30 2.36
N LEU A 144 -3.45 1.43 3.63
CA LEU A 144 -3.04 2.67 4.25
C LEU A 144 -1.62 2.54 4.81
N PHE A 145 -0.90 3.66 4.76
CA PHE A 145 0.31 3.87 5.54
C PHE A 145 -0.02 4.83 6.71
N PRO A 146 -0.43 4.31 7.88
CA PRO A 146 -0.95 5.15 8.95
C PRO A 146 0.11 6.03 9.61
N GLU A 147 1.39 5.82 9.35
CA GLU A 147 2.48 6.73 9.71
C GLU A 147 2.30 8.13 9.07
N GLY A 148 1.63 8.21 7.92
CA GLY A 148 1.38 9.44 7.18
C GLY A 148 2.61 10.03 6.50
N THR A 149 3.79 9.44 6.65
CA THR A 149 5.04 9.80 5.98
C THR A 149 5.94 8.58 5.86
N ARG A 150 7.00 8.65 5.06
CA ARG A 150 8.01 7.61 4.98
C ARG A 150 9.03 7.75 6.10
N SER A 151 9.36 6.65 6.77
CA SER A 151 10.46 6.60 7.74
C SER A 151 11.81 6.72 7.01
N ARG A 152 12.65 7.67 7.42
CA ARG A 152 13.99 7.84 6.85
C ARG A 152 15.02 6.91 7.47
N THR A 153 14.80 6.51 8.72
CA THR A 153 15.70 5.63 9.48
C THR A 153 15.35 4.15 9.35
N GLY A 154 14.17 3.83 8.79
CA GLY A 154 13.60 2.48 8.78
C GLY A 154 12.91 2.10 10.09
N ALA A 155 12.97 2.93 11.12
CA ALA A 155 12.21 2.71 12.35
C ALA A 155 10.71 2.88 12.10
N LEU A 156 9.88 2.08 12.76
CA LEU A 156 8.44 2.20 12.72
C LEU A 156 8.01 3.51 13.41
N LEU A 157 7.26 4.33 12.70
CA LEU A 157 6.71 5.57 13.24
C LEU A 157 5.34 5.33 13.90
N PRO A 158 4.89 6.24 14.78
CA PRO A 158 3.55 6.15 15.38
C PRO A 158 2.44 6.15 14.33
N PHE A 159 1.41 5.34 14.54
CA PHE A 159 0.25 5.26 13.66
C PHE A 159 -0.78 6.34 14.01
N LYS A 160 -1.28 7.02 12.99
CA LYS A 160 -2.38 8.00 13.11
C LYS A 160 -3.72 7.29 13.07
N ALA A 161 -4.51 7.42 14.11
CA ALA A 161 -5.77 6.71 14.27
C ALA A 161 -6.88 7.14 13.30
N GLY A 162 -6.80 8.33 12.70
CA GLY A 162 -7.91 8.95 11.97
C GLY A 162 -8.51 8.10 10.84
N LEU A 163 -7.67 7.40 10.08
CA LEU A 163 -8.13 6.63 8.92
C LEU A 163 -8.51 5.19 9.26
N LEU A 164 -8.00 4.62 10.37
CA LEU A 164 -8.40 3.28 10.80
C LEU A 164 -9.87 3.23 11.23
N GLN A 165 -10.44 4.39 11.63
CA GLN A 165 -11.86 4.51 11.88
C GLN A 165 -12.73 4.06 10.69
N ALA A 166 -12.22 4.17 9.45
CA ALA A 166 -12.96 3.72 8.27
C ALA A 166 -13.25 2.21 8.29
N ALA A 167 -12.36 1.39 8.89
CA ALA A 167 -12.59 -0.04 9.06
C ALA A 167 -13.73 -0.30 10.05
N ILE A 168 -13.75 0.42 11.17
CA ILE A 168 -14.83 0.33 12.17
C ILE A 168 -16.15 0.78 11.55
N ASP A 169 -16.16 1.94 10.88
CA ASP A 169 -17.33 2.50 10.20
C ASP A 169 -17.90 1.55 9.14
N ALA A 170 -17.05 0.71 8.53
CA ALA A 170 -17.45 -0.25 7.50
C ALA A 170 -17.71 -1.67 8.04
N GLY A 171 -17.34 -1.99 9.28
CA GLY A 171 -17.38 -3.35 9.83
C GLY A 171 -16.38 -4.30 9.18
N VAL A 172 -15.26 -3.79 8.64
CA VAL A 172 -14.27 -4.55 7.87
C VAL A 172 -12.99 -4.73 8.67
N GLN A 173 -12.49 -5.97 8.77
CA GLN A 173 -11.29 -6.31 9.52
C GLN A 173 -10.04 -5.59 8.99
N VAL A 174 -9.08 -5.34 9.89
CA VAL A 174 -7.78 -4.73 9.57
C VAL A 174 -6.71 -5.79 9.50
N VAL A 175 -5.96 -5.84 8.39
CA VAL A 175 -4.81 -6.75 8.24
C VAL A 175 -3.52 -5.95 8.35
N PRO A 176 -2.72 -6.15 9.42
CA PRO A 176 -1.40 -5.54 9.54
C PRO A 176 -0.41 -6.23 8.60
N VAL A 177 0.41 -5.43 7.91
CA VAL A 177 1.46 -5.91 7.00
C VAL A 177 2.77 -5.20 7.36
N ALA A 178 3.84 -5.96 7.56
CA ALA A 178 5.16 -5.40 7.81
C ALA A 178 6.04 -5.49 6.56
N LEU A 179 6.67 -4.38 6.21
CA LEU A 179 7.63 -4.25 5.13
C LEU A 179 9.03 -4.02 5.70
N ASP A 180 9.96 -4.92 5.38
CA ASP A 180 11.35 -4.82 5.78
C ASP A 180 12.26 -4.87 4.54
N GLY A 181 13.27 -3.99 4.50
CA GLY A 181 14.25 -3.92 3.43
C GLY A 181 13.91 -2.97 2.27
N CYS A 182 12.69 -2.45 2.16
CA CYS A 182 12.31 -1.53 1.08
C CYS A 182 13.18 -0.25 1.08
N GLY A 183 13.41 0.34 2.25
CA GLY A 183 14.27 1.52 2.41
C GLY A 183 15.75 1.25 2.09
N LYS A 184 16.22 -0.01 2.19
CA LYS A 184 17.58 -0.40 1.82
C LYS A 184 17.71 -0.54 0.29
N VAL A 185 16.67 -1.07 -0.38
CA VAL A 185 16.63 -1.23 -1.84
C VAL A 185 16.45 0.12 -2.54
N LEU A 186 15.54 0.97 -2.05
CA LEU A 186 15.32 2.30 -2.60
C LEU A 186 15.13 3.30 -1.44
N PRO A 187 16.22 3.94 -0.96
CA PRO A 187 16.18 4.93 0.11
C PRO A 187 15.29 6.14 -0.21
N VAL A 188 14.73 6.75 0.83
CA VAL A 188 13.89 7.97 0.72
C VAL A 188 14.72 9.19 0.38
N ASP A 189 15.97 9.23 0.87
CA ASP A 189 16.82 10.40 0.81
C ASP A 189 17.69 10.42 -0.45
N GLY A 190 17.68 11.57 -1.14
CA GLY A 190 18.57 11.88 -2.24
C GLY A 190 18.07 11.43 -3.61
N LEU A 191 19.02 11.29 -4.54
CA LEU A 191 18.78 10.84 -5.90
C LEU A 191 18.28 9.39 -5.92
N PHE A 192 17.55 9.03 -6.97
CA PHE A 192 17.08 7.66 -7.22
C PHE A 192 18.26 6.68 -7.23
N ARG A 193 18.46 5.99 -6.11
CA ARG A 193 19.56 5.05 -5.88
C ARG A 193 19.03 3.67 -5.58
N VAL A 194 18.77 2.90 -6.61
CA VAL A 194 18.35 1.51 -6.47
C VAL A 194 19.55 0.64 -6.10
N ARG A 195 19.37 -0.24 -5.11
CA ARG A 195 20.38 -1.20 -4.66
C ARG A 195 19.76 -2.59 -4.65
N PRO A 196 20.50 -3.62 -5.11
CA PRO A 196 20.07 -5.00 -4.91
C PRO A 196 19.86 -5.32 -3.44
N GLY A 197 18.86 -6.15 -3.13
CA GLY A 197 18.58 -6.50 -1.75
C GLY A 197 17.39 -7.44 -1.58
N ILE A 198 17.08 -7.72 -0.32
CA ILE A 198 15.95 -8.57 0.06
C ILE A 198 14.87 -7.68 0.66
N ILE A 199 13.66 -7.80 0.14
CA ILE A 199 12.44 -7.20 0.69
C ILE A 199 11.62 -8.33 1.31
N ARG A 200 11.29 -8.21 2.60
CA ARG A 200 10.38 -9.14 3.28
C ARG A 200 9.05 -8.46 3.51
N VAL A 201 7.99 -9.14 3.08
CA VAL A 201 6.60 -8.74 3.33
C VAL A 201 5.98 -9.78 4.26
N ARG A 202 5.63 -9.37 5.47
CA ARG A 202 5.00 -10.24 6.47
C ARG A 202 3.57 -9.82 6.68
N ILE A 203 2.63 -10.73 6.41
CA ILE A 203 1.19 -10.51 6.54
C ILE A 203 0.76 -11.06 7.89
N GLY A 204 0.15 -10.22 8.72
CA GLY A 204 -0.36 -10.58 10.03
C GLY A 204 -1.76 -11.18 9.99
N THR A 205 -2.23 -11.61 11.16
CA THR A 205 -3.60 -12.09 11.34
C THR A 205 -4.58 -10.90 11.29
N PRO A 206 -5.74 -11.04 10.64
CA PRO A 206 -6.76 -10.01 10.64
C PRO A 206 -7.24 -9.65 12.06
N ILE A 207 -7.36 -8.36 12.33
CA ILE A 207 -7.88 -7.80 13.58
C ILE A 207 -9.37 -7.53 13.40
N ALA A 208 -10.21 -8.14 14.24
CA ALA A 208 -11.64 -7.91 14.22
C ALA A 208 -11.99 -6.49 14.68
N VAL A 209 -13.02 -5.91 14.08
CA VAL A 209 -13.54 -4.57 14.44
C VAL A 209 -15.01 -4.60 14.86
N THR A 210 -15.59 -5.79 14.92
CA THR A 210 -16.99 -6.05 15.33
C THR A 210 -17.02 -7.18 16.34
N GLY A 211 -18.08 -7.26 17.15
CA GLY A 211 -18.24 -8.27 18.19
C GLY A 211 -18.16 -7.66 19.60
N PRO A 212 -18.33 -8.50 20.66
CA PRO A 212 -18.39 -8.01 22.06
C PRO A 212 -17.10 -7.34 22.51
N ASP A 213 -15.95 -7.78 22.00
CA ASP A 213 -14.63 -7.23 22.34
C ASP A 213 -14.07 -6.33 21.24
N ALA A 214 -14.94 -5.73 20.42
CA ALA A 214 -14.50 -4.87 19.33
C ALA A 214 -13.72 -3.67 19.85
N PRO A 215 -12.51 -3.41 19.31
CA PRO A 215 -11.68 -2.33 19.76
C PRO A 215 -12.27 -0.97 19.35
N ASP A 216 -12.08 0.03 20.19
CA ASP A 216 -12.25 1.40 19.74
C ASP A 216 -11.14 1.80 18.75
N ARG A 217 -11.24 3.00 18.20
CA ARG A 217 -10.28 3.50 17.21
C ARG A 217 -8.84 3.53 17.74
N GLN A 218 -8.64 3.89 18.99
CA GLN A 218 -7.31 4.00 19.58
C GLN A 218 -6.72 2.61 19.85
N GLN A 219 -7.50 1.73 20.44
CA GLN A 219 -7.15 0.33 20.68
C GLN A 219 -6.82 -0.39 19.37
N LEU A 220 -7.64 -0.21 18.30
CA LEU A 220 -7.37 -0.77 16.98
C LEU A 220 -6.04 -0.28 16.42
N THR A 221 -5.75 1.01 16.58
CA THR A 221 -4.49 1.61 16.11
C THR A 221 -3.29 1.04 16.84
N GLU A 222 -3.37 0.88 18.15
CA GLU A 222 -2.33 0.30 18.98
C GLU A 222 -2.12 -1.19 18.66
N GLN A 223 -3.19 -1.96 18.49
CA GLN A 223 -3.11 -3.38 18.10
C GLN A 223 -2.43 -3.53 16.74
N ALA A 224 -2.84 -2.73 15.75
CA ALA A 224 -2.25 -2.76 14.41
C ALA A 224 -0.76 -2.35 14.45
N HIS A 225 -0.41 -1.30 15.20
CA HIS A 225 0.98 -0.86 15.36
C HIS A 225 1.84 -1.95 16.03
N LYS A 226 1.37 -2.53 17.15
CA LYS A 226 2.06 -3.62 17.86
C LYS A 226 2.26 -4.84 16.97
N ALA A 227 1.25 -5.20 16.17
CA ALA A 227 1.34 -6.33 15.23
C ALA A 227 2.39 -6.09 14.15
N VAL A 228 2.45 -4.88 13.56
CA VAL A 228 3.50 -4.53 12.60
C VAL A 228 4.87 -4.50 13.27
N ALA A 229 4.99 -3.91 14.47
CA ALA A 229 6.25 -3.86 15.22
C ALA A 229 6.80 -5.27 15.53
N ALA A 230 5.96 -6.18 15.97
CA ALA A 230 6.33 -7.57 16.26
C ALA A 230 6.84 -8.31 15.01
N MET A 231 6.25 -8.03 13.84
CA MET A 231 6.68 -8.62 12.58
C MET A 231 7.97 -8.01 12.02
N LEU A 232 8.37 -6.80 12.44
CA LEU A 232 9.63 -6.15 12.03
C LEU A 232 10.82 -6.62 12.85
N GLN A 233 10.61 -7.21 14.03
CA GLN A 233 11.70 -7.76 14.85
C GLN A 233 12.38 -8.92 14.12
N PRO A 234 13.72 -9.04 14.22
CA PRO A 234 14.43 -10.21 13.71
C PRO A 234 13.87 -11.48 14.37
N ARG A 235 13.54 -12.49 13.60
CA ARG A 235 13.32 -13.81 14.18
C ARG A 235 14.68 -14.37 14.58
N ILE A 236 14.88 -14.58 15.89
CA ILE A 236 16.04 -15.26 16.47
C ILE A 236 16.08 -16.71 15.94
#